data_c1230ab0e9b3c2095364bce060a54581
#
_entry.id   c1230ab0e9b3c2095364bce060a54581
#
_cell.length_a   1.000
_cell.length_b   1.000
_cell.length_c   1.000
_cell.angle_alpha   90.00
_cell.angle_beta   90.00
_cell.angle_gamma   90.00
#
_symmetry.space_group_name_H-M   'P 1'
#
loop_
_entity.id
_entity.type
_entity.pdbx_description
1 polymer ?
#
loop_
_entity_poly.entity_id
_entity_poly.type
_entity_poly.pdbx_seq_one_letter_code
_entity_poly.pdbx_strand_id
1 'polypeptide(L)'
;MQAIFVQFKCRPGMAYAVADALAERVEEISEIYSTSGQYDLLAKFYLEAGHDIGHFVTERLQTVDGVADTFTTVAFKAFGRG
;
A
#
# COMPACT_ATOMS: atom_id res chain seq x y z
N MET A 1 14.20 -3.32 8.59
CA MET A 1 13.28 -3.07 7.49
C MET A 1 12.49 -1.80 7.72
N GLN A 2 12.10 -1.15 6.65
CA GLN A 2 11.33 0.08 6.70
C GLN A 2 9.86 -0.22 6.48
N ALA A 3 9.01 0.18 7.43
CA ALA A 3 7.57 0.04 7.27
C ALA A 3 7.00 1.28 6.58
N ILE A 4 6.15 1.07 5.61
CA ILE A 4 5.37 2.15 5.01
C ILE A 4 3.90 1.75 4.99
N PHE A 5 3.04 2.75 5.07
CA PHE A 5 1.60 2.56 4.96
C PHE A 5 1.13 3.31 3.74
N VAL A 6 0.36 2.65 2.90
CA VAL A 6 -0.14 3.28 1.68
C VAL A 6 -1.65 3.14 1.66
N GLN A 7 -2.32 4.27 1.48
CA GLN A 7 -3.76 4.30 1.27
C GLN A 7 -4.02 4.41 -0.22
N PHE A 8 -5.00 3.65 -0.69
CA PHE A 8 -5.30 3.58 -2.12
C PHE A 8 -6.70 4.11 -2.37
N LYS A 9 -6.79 5.03 -3.31
CA LYS A 9 -8.06 5.43 -3.89
C LYS A 9 -8.25 4.59 -5.14
N CYS A 10 -9.36 3.87 -5.22
CA CYS A 10 -9.63 2.98 -6.34
C CYS A 10 -10.74 3.54 -7.21
N ARG A 11 -10.73 3.18 -8.49
CA ARG A 11 -11.85 3.50 -9.35
C ARG A 11 -13.10 2.78 -8.82
N PRO A 12 -14.31 3.33 -9.03
CA PRO A 12 -15.52 2.72 -8.52
C PRO A 12 -15.65 1.25 -8.91
N GLY A 13 -15.94 0.41 -7.91
CA GLY A 13 -16.11 -1.02 -8.12
C GLY A 13 -14.82 -1.82 -8.18
N MET A 14 -13.64 -1.17 -8.06
CA MET A 14 -12.35 -1.84 -8.26
C MET A 14 -11.62 -2.18 -6.96
N ALA A 15 -12.13 -1.75 -5.80
CA ALA A 15 -11.37 -1.88 -4.56
C ALA A 15 -10.94 -3.32 -4.27
N TYR A 16 -11.84 -4.28 -4.38
CA TYR A 16 -11.51 -5.66 -4.07
C TYR A 16 -10.59 -6.28 -5.12
N ALA A 17 -10.76 -5.93 -6.37
CA ALA A 17 -9.84 -6.39 -7.42
C ALA A 17 -8.42 -5.84 -7.20
N VAL A 18 -8.31 -4.59 -6.78
CA VAL A 18 -7.01 -3.98 -6.46
C VAL A 18 -6.39 -4.69 -5.25
N ALA A 19 -7.18 -4.95 -4.21
CA ALA A 19 -6.69 -5.65 -3.02
C ALA A 19 -6.14 -7.03 -3.38
N ASP A 20 -6.86 -7.79 -4.20
CA ASP A 20 -6.42 -9.11 -4.63
C ASP A 20 -5.12 -9.03 -5.43
N ALA A 21 -5.03 -8.07 -6.34
CA ALA A 21 -3.82 -7.90 -7.16
C ALA A 21 -2.61 -7.53 -6.30
N LEU A 22 -2.80 -6.64 -5.32
CA LEU A 22 -1.72 -6.27 -4.41
C LEU A 22 -1.26 -7.47 -3.59
N ALA A 23 -2.20 -8.23 -3.05
CA ALA A 23 -1.87 -9.39 -2.23
C ALA A 23 -1.13 -10.47 -3.02
N GLU A 24 -1.47 -10.65 -4.30
CA GLU A 24 -0.84 -11.65 -5.14
C GLU A 24 0.52 -11.25 -5.68
N ARG A 25 0.68 -9.98 -6.06
CA ARG A 25 1.82 -9.56 -6.87
C ARG A 25 2.90 -8.82 -6.11
N VAL A 26 2.59 -8.27 -4.94
CA VAL A 26 3.55 -7.45 -4.20
C VAL A 26 4.02 -8.22 -2.99
N GLU A 27 5.23 -8.78 -3.07
CA GLU A 27 5.79 -9.61 -2.01
C GLU A 27 5.99 -8.85 -0.71
N GLU A 28 6.25 -7.57 -0.79
CA GLU A 28 6.54 -6.72 0.37
C GLU A 28 5.32 -6.44 1.23
N ILE A 29 4.13 -6.84 0.78
CA ILE A 29 2.90 -6.54 1.52
C ILE A 29 2.81 -7.36 2.81
N SER A 30 2.44 -6.69 3.90
CA SER A 30 2.25 -7.33 5.20
C SER A 30 0.77 -7.46 5.55
N GLU A 31 0.01 -6.39 5.34
CA GLU A 31 -1.41 -6.34 5.70
C GLU A 31 -2.13 -5.46 4.70
N ILE A 32 -3.39 -5.77 4.46
CA ILE A 32 -4.24 -4.92 3.64
C ILE A 32 -5.67 -4.97 4.17
N TYR A 33 -6.31 -3.82 4.22
CA TYR A 33 -7.66 -3.66 4.74
C TYR A 33 -8.49 -2.81 3.81
N SER A 34 -9.78 -3.12 3.69
CA SER A 34 -10.72 -2.18 3.10
C SER A 34 -11.13 -1.18 4.17
N THR A 35 -11.28 0.07 3.80
CA THR A 35 -11.54 1.13 4.76
C THR A 35 -12.65 2.05 4.29
N SER A 36 -13.23 2.79 5.23
CA SER A 36 -14.16 3.86 4.91
C SER A 36 -13.40 5.18 4.81
N GLY A 37 -14.05 6.21 4.28
CA GLY A 37 -13.46 7.54 4.19
C GLY A 37 -12.99 7.87 2.79
N GLN A 38 -11.97 8.69 2.69
CA GLN A 38 -11.47 9.17 1.40
C GLN A 38 -10.77 8.10 0.57
N TYR A 39 -10.19 7.12 1.23
CA TYR A 39 -9.46 6.05 0.56
C TYR A 39 -10.17 4.73 0.76
N ASP A 40 -10.02 3.84 -0.19
CA ASP A 40 -10.75 2.57 -0.20
C ASP A 40 -9.99 1.45 0.48
N LEU A 41 -8.66 1.51 0.44
CA LEU A 41 -7.79 0.47 1.00
C LEU A 41 -6.68 1.11 1.81
N LEU A 42 -6.22 0.38 2.82
CA LEU A 42 -5.03 0.71 3.60
C LEU A 42 -4.14 -0.52 3.63
N ALA A 43 -2.90 -0.38 3.20
CA ALA A 43 -1.95 -1.48 3.18
C ALA A 43 -0.66 -1.10 3.88
N LYS A 44 -0.01 -2.12 4.47
CA LYS A 44 1.29 -1.97 5.10
C LYS A 44 2.30 -2.81 4.34
N PHE A 45 3.44 -2.20 4.05
CA PHE A 45 4.53 -2.87 3.33
C PHE A 45 5.81 -2.76 4.15
N TYR A 46 6.66 -3.78 4.04
CA TYR A 46 8.00 -3.74 4.60
C TYR A 46 9.00 -3.71 3.46
N LEU A 47 9.83 -2.67 3.43
CA LEU A 47 10.87 -2.52 2.43
C LEU A 47 12.23 -2.65 3.09
N GLU A 48 13.19 -3.18 2.35
CA GLU A 48 14.55 -3.30 2.86
C GLU A 48 15.20 -1.91 2.99
N ALA A 49 16.16 -1.80 3.90
CA ALA A 49 16.89 -0.56 4.09
C ALA A 49 17.55 -0.14 2.77
N GLY A 50 17.44 1.15 2.45
CA GLY A 50 17.99 1.67 1.21
C GLY A 50 17.10 1.51 -0.02
N HIS A 51 15.97 0.85 0.12
CA HIS A 51 15.02 0.71 -0.97
C HIS A 51 14.41 2.09 -1.31
N ASP A 52 14.29 2.38 -2.57
CA ASP A 52 13.70 3.65 -3.02
C ASP A 52 12.18 3.56 -2.90
N ILE A 53 11.64 4.20 -1.88
CA ILE A 53 10.20 4.14 -1.56
C ILE A 53 9.38 4.77 -2.68
N GLY A 54 9.81 5.92 -3.20
CA GLY A 54 9.08 6.59 -4.26
C GLY A 54 9.00 5.74 -5.52
N HIS A 55 10.09 5.10 -5.86
CA HIS A 55 10.15 4.20 -7.02
C HIS A 55 9.23 3.00 -6.83
N PHE A 56 9.27 2.40 -5.65
CA PHE A 56 8.41 1.28 -5.31
C PHE A 56 6.93 1.65 -5.46
N VAL A 57 6.53 2.78 -4.88
CA VAL A 57 5.12 3.23 -4.96
C VAL A 57 4.73 3.51 -6.41
N THR A 58 5.56 4.23 -7.14
CA THR A 58 5.24 4.63 -8.50
C THR A 58 5.17 3.43 -9.45
N GLU A 59 6.11 2.51 -9.36
CA GLU A 59 6.21 1.42 -10.32
C GLU A 59 5.48 0.16 -9.92
N ARG A 60 5.38 -0.11 -8.63
CA ARG A 60 4.80 -1.37 -8.15
C ARG A 60 3.37 -1.22 -7.67
N LEU A 61 3.00 -0.07 -7.18
CA LEU A 61 1.68 0.15 -6.59
C LEU A 61 0.76 0.96 -7.50
N GLN A 62 1.24 2.09 -8.01
CA GLN A 62 0.38 2.96 -8.82
C GLN A 62 0.05 2.38 -10.19
N THR A 63 0.79 1.38 -10.62
CA THR A 63 0.55 0.72 -11.92
C THR A 63 -0.49 -0.40 -11.83
N VAL A 64 -0.97 -0.73 -10.64
CA VAL A 64 -2.01 -1.75 -10.49
C VAL A 64 -3.30 -1.22 -11.08
N ASP A 65 -3.93 -2.03 -11.95
CA ASP A 65 -5.18 -1.63 -12.58
C ASP A 65 -6.27 -1.37 -11.54
N GLY A 66 -6.93 -0.23 -11.66
CA GLY A 66 -7.96 0.18 -10.72
C GLY A 66 -7.52 1.19 -9.69
N VAL A 67 -6.21 1.40 -9.53
CA VAL A 67 -5.69 2.41 -8.60
C VAL A 67 -5.81 3.80 -9.24
N ALA A 68 -6.52 4.70 -8.56
CA ALA A 68 -6.69 6.08 -9.03
C ALA A 68 -5.71 7.02 -8.37
N ASP A 69 -5.38 6.78 -7.10
CA ASP A 69 -4.47 7.65 -6.35
C ASP A 69 -3.94 6.89 -5.14
N THR A 70 -2.81 7.33 -4.62
CA THR A 70 -2.19 6.75 -3.43
C THR A 70 -1.74 7.84 -2.48
N PHE A 71 -1.71 7.51 -1.20
CA PHE A 71 -1.18 8.39 -0.17
C PHE A 71 -0.25 7.56 0.72
N THR A 72 1.03 7.87 0.68
CA THR A 72 2.06 7.08 1.36
C THR A 72 2.50 7.76 2.65
N THR A 73 2.56 6.99 3.73
CA THR A 73 3.07 7.44 5.01
C THR A 73 4.28 6.57 5.38
N VAL A 74 5.41 7.20 5.59
CA VAL A 74 6.61 6.50 6.03
C VAL A 74 6.62 6.47 7.56
N ALA A 75 6.67 5.28 8.14
CA ALA A 75 6.71 5.12 9.58
C ALA A 75 8.16 5.16 10.06
N PHE A 76 8.43 5.99 11.07
CA PHE A 76 9.79 6.10 11.60
C PHE A 76 10.07 5.07 12.69
N LYS A 77 9.11 4.86 13.59
CA LYS A 77 9.34 4.00 14.74
C LYS A 77 8.04 3.43 15.25
N ALA A 78 8.03 2.14 15.51
CA ALA A 78 6.89 1.49 16.15
C ALA A 78 7.02 1.66 17.67
N PHE A 79 5.90 1.93 18.33
CA PHE A 79 5.83 2.00 19.78
C PHE A 79 4.89 0.89 20.26
N GLY A 80 5.11 0.46 21.49
CA GLY A 80 4.27 -0.58 22.08
C GLY A 80 4.81 -1.96 21.75
N ARG A 81 3.90 -2.93 21.72
CA ARG A 81 4.27 -4.34 21.62
C ARG A 81 4.16 -4.91 20.20
N GLY A 82 3.74 -4.09 19.32
CA GLY A 82 3.35 -4.45 17.94
C GLY A 82 4.35 -5.26 17.16
#